data_860a61a15009f5049bfacee0bee12ea7
#
_entry.id   860a61a15009f5049bfacee0bee12ea7
#
_cell.length_a   1.000
_cell.length_b   1.000
_cell.length_c   1.000
_cell.angle_alpha   90.00
_cell.angle_beta   90.00
_cell.angle_gamma   90.00
#
_symmetry.space_group_name_H-M   'P 1'
#
loop_
_entity.id
_entity.type
_entity.pdbx_description
1 polymer ?
#
loop_
_entity_poly.entity_id
_entity_poly.type
_entity_poly.pdbx_seq_one_letter_code
_entity_poly.pdbx_strand_id
1 'polypeptide(L)'
;MLLKNDGFPTYHLAVVIDDHLMGITHVFRGDDWIATTPIHLQLHKAFGWEAPIFCHLPLVLGKDKKKFSKRHGATYAQTFLDEGYLLEALVNYISLASWSSGDDQEIFSKEELIEKFTIERINNASCIFDFDKLLWVNGMHIRVLSTDDYINRVKPFIEKVGLNFDEDKFRIVTKDIQERTKILSDVPERVDFLFNNEITRDISSMFKKGIDKEKVILV
;
A
#
# COMPACT_ATOMS: atom_id res chain seq x y z
N MET A 1 17.39 8.65 31.72
CA MET A 1 17.98 7.39 32.21
C MET A 1 18.47 6.61 31.00
N LEU A 2 19.75 6.18 30.98
CA LEU A 2 20.37 5.43 29.88
C LEU A 2 20.50 3.94 30.18
N LEU A 3 20.68 3.59 31.46
CA LEU A 3 20.74 2.22 31.96
C LEU A 3 19.60 1.96 32.93
N LYS A 4 19.04 0.77 32.91
CA LYS A 4 18.11 0.27 33.90
C LYS A 4 18.87 -0.21 35.15
N ASN A 5 18.16 -0.44 36.26
CA ASN A 5 18.75 -0.93 37.49
C ASN A 5 19.37 -2.34 37.37
N ASP A 6 18.93 -3.13 36.39
CA ASP A 6 19.46 -4.44 36.04
C ASP A 6 20.70 -4.40 35.13
N GLY A 7 21.19 -3.22 34.80
CA GLY A 7 22.36 -3.00 33.92
C GLY A 7 22.04 -3.04 32.41
N PHE A 8 20.80 -3.34 32.01
CA PHE A 8 20.42 -3.29 30.60
C PHE A 8 20.26 -1.86 30.09
N PRO A 9 20.68 -1.57 28.85
CA PRO A 9 20.50 -0.24 28.24
C PRO A 9 19.01 0.03 27.99
N THR A 10 18.66 1.31 28.09
CA THR A 10 17.38 1.78 27.52
C THR A 10 17.55 2.00 26.00
N TYR A 11 16.43 2.20 25.29
CA TYR A 11 16.41 2.35 23.85
C TYR A 11 17.45 3.35 23.33
N HIS A 12 17.55 4.54 23.94
CA HIS A 12 18.45 5.60 23.45
C HIS A 12 19.93 5.23 23.48
N LEU A 13 20.36 4.47 24.49
CA LEU A 13 21.74 3.99 24.57
C LEU A 13 21.96 2.81 23.62
N ALA A 14 21.04 1.87 23.61
CA ALA A 14 21.15 0.67 22.78
C ALA A 14 21.23 1.02 21.30
N VAL A 15 20.31 1.84 20.79
CA VAL A 15 20.26 2.18 19.36
C VAL A 15 21.52 2.92 18.88
N VAL A 16 22.07 3.82 19.70
CA VAL A 16 23.32 4.55 19.33
C VAL A 16 24.51 3.61 19.21
N ILE A 17 24.61 2.63 20.13
CA ILE A 17 25.67 1.62 20.09
C ILE A 17 25.50 0.70 18.87
N ASP A 18 24.27 0.21 18.65
CA ASP A 18 23.96 -0.68 17.54
C ASP A 18 24.18 0.01 16.19
N ASP A 19 23.71 1.24 16.01
CA ASP A 19 23.93 2.03 14.80
C ASP A 19 25.41 2.22 14.48
N HIS A 20 26.22 2.51 15.50
CA HIS A 20 27.67 2.65 15.33
C HIS A 20 28.33 1.31 14.96
N LEU A 21 28.06 0.26 15.71
CA LEU A 21 28.68 -1.06 15.48
C LEU A 21 28.25 -1.70 14.16
N MET A 22 27.02 -1.41 13.70
CA MET A 22 26.50 -1.87 12.40
C MET A 22 26.90 -0.97 11.23
N GLY A 23 27.59 0.15 11.47
CA GLY A 23 28.04 1.07 10.43
C GLY A 23 26.89 1.82 9.75
N ILE A 24 25.83 2.12 10.49
CA ILE A 24 24.67 2.88 9.95
C ILE A 24 25.10 4.29 9.59
N THR A 25 24.88 4.68 8.34
CA THR A 25 25.24 6.00 7.82
C THR A 25 24.06 6.98 7.82
N HIS A 26 22.83 6.48 7.69
CA HIS A 26 21.61 7.28 7.60
C HIS A 26 20.53 6.66 8.45
N VAL A 27 19.84 7.46 9.27
CA VAL A 27 18.71 7.07 10.10
C VAL A 27 17.45 7.75 9.59
N PHE A 28 16.56 6.98 8.99
CA PHE A 28 15.22 7.42 8.57
C PHE A 28 14.20 7.05 9.64
N ARG A 29 13.45 8.04 10.15
CA ARG A 29 12.45 7.80 11.19
C ARG A 29 11.35 8.87 11.17
N GLY A 30 10.25 8.66 11.87
CA GLY A 30 9.18 9.65 11.96
C GLY A 30 9.63 10.93 12.67
N ASP A 31 9.00 12.05 12.36
CA ASP A 31 9.25 13.38 12.94
C ASP A 31 8.91 13.45 14.45
N ASP A 32 8.09 12.51 14.96
CA ASP A 32 7.84 12.34 16.39
C ASP A 32 9.12 12.00 17.20
N TRP A 33 10.21 11.64 16.54
CA TRP A 33 11.52 11.39 17.15
C TRP A 33 12.48 12.60 17.16
N ILE A 34 12.11 13.73 16.56
CA ILE A 34 12.97 14.94 16.51
C ILE A 34 13.43 15.36 17.90
N ALA A 35 12.51 15.37 18.88
CA ALA A 35 12.81 15.79 20.25
C ALA A 35 13.88 14.95 20.95
N THR A 36 14.12 13.72 20.50
CA THR A 36 15.11 12.80 21.09
C THR A 36 16.44 12.81 20.35
N THR A 37 16.52 13.41 19.17
CA THR A 37 17.74 13.49 18.36
C THR A 37 18.94 14.12 19.12
N PRO A 38 18.76 15.20 19.91
CA PRO A 38 19.87 15.77 20.69
C PRO A 38 20.51 14.77 21.66
N ILE A 39 19.71 13.85 22.23
CA ILE A 39 20.25 12.81 23.13
C ILE A 39 21.18 11.87 22.37
N HIS A 40 20.78 11.44 21.17
CA HIS A 40 21.59 10.55 20.33
C HIS A 40 22.89 11.24 19.89
N LEU A 41 22.82 12.51 19.45
CA LEU A 41 24.01 13.29 19.08
C LEU A 41 24.98 13.46 20.25
N GLN A 42 24.47 13.71 21.46
CA GLN A 42 25.31 13.81 22.67
C GLN A 42 25.95 12.47 23.00
N LEU A 43 25.27 11.34 22.83
CA LEU A 43 25.85 10.01 23.05
C LEU A 43 26.96 9.72 22.05
N HIS A 44 26.76 9.95 20.74
CA HIS A 44 27.82 9.81 19.73
C HIS A 44 29.05 10.65 20.09
N LYS A 45 28.80 11.91 20.47
CA LYS A 45 29.90 12.81 20.90
C LYS A 45 30.62 12.30 22.15
N ALA A 46 29.89 11.77 23.14
CA ALA A 46 30.48 11.26 24.39
C ALA A 46 31.32 10.01 24.16
N PHE A 47 30.96 9.18 23.17
CA PHE A 47 31.76 8.01 22.76
C PHE A 47 32.90 8.36 21.79
N GLY A 48 33.00 9.60 21.30
CA GLY A 48 33.96 10.00 20.29
C GLY A 48 33.65 9.44 18.89
N TRP A 49 32.38 9.12 18.61
CA TRP A 49 31.92 8.57 17.36
C TRP A 49 31.31 9.64 16.44
N GLU A 50 31.47 9.45 15.13
CA GLU A 50 30.74 10.22 14.14
C GLU A 50 29.26 9.82 14.15
N ALA A 51 28.38 10.82 14.17
CA ALA A 51 26.94 10.56 14.16
C ALA A 51 26.45 10.30 12.74
N PRO A 52 25.46 9.40 12.55
CA PRO A 52 24.80 9.22 11.26
C PRO A 52 24.01 10.47 10.86
N ILE A 53 23.65 10.56 9.59
CA ILE A 53 22.71 11.56 9.07
C ILE A 53 21.32 11.19 9.51
N PHE A 54 20.64 12.10 10.23
CA PHE A 54 19.24 11.89 10.63
C PHE A 54 18.28 12.52 9.63
N CYS A 55 17.38 11.71 9.08
CA CYS A 55 16.30 12.13 8.21
C CYS A 55 14.94 11.87 8.90
N HIS A 56 14.21 12.94 9.20
CA HIS A 56 12.89 12.82 9.84
C HIS A 56 11.80 12.91 8.80
N LEU A 57 11.07 11.79 8.64
CA LEU A 57 9.97 11.69 7.69
C LEU A 57 8.69 12.24 8.32
N PRO A 58 7.84 12.95 7.54
CA PRO A 58 6.57 13.43 8.02
C PRO A 58 5.64 12.28 8.38
N LEU A 59 4.73 12.50 9.33
CA LEU A 59 3.75 11.51 9.72
C LEU A 59 2.68 11.34 8.64
N VAL A 60 2.27 10.12 8.41
CA VAL A 60 1.04 9.81 7.69
C VAL A 60 -0.14 9.96 8.66
N LEU A 61 -1.13 10.75 8.26
CA LEU A 61 -2.30 11.08 9.06
C LEU A 61 -3.55 10.40 8.51
N GLY A 62 -4.52 10.12 9.39
CA GLY A 62 -5.88 9.78 9.00
C GLY A 62 -6.68 11.01 8.55
N LYS A 63 -7.90 10.80 8.05
CA LYS A 63 -8.84 11.88 7.69
C LYS A 63 -9.17 12.79 8.89
N ASP A 64 -9.02 12.29 10.12
CA ASP A 64 -9.17 13.05 11.38
C ASP A 64 -7.92 13.87 11.76
N LYS A 65 -6.93 13.93 10.88
CA LYS A 65 -5.64 14.61 11.07
C LYS A 65 -4.81 14.11 12.25
N LYS A 66 -5.11 12.90 12.74
CA LYS A 66 -4.30 12.21 13.74
C LYS A 66 -3.40 11.18 13.08
N LYS A 67 -2.32 10.79 13.78
CA LYS A 67 -1.38 9.75 13.29
C LYS A 67 -2.16 8.53 12.81
N PHE A 68 -1.89 8.10 11.59
CA PHE A 68 -2.51 6.92 10.99
C PHE A 68 -2.28 5.69 11.86
N SER A 69 -3.32 4.95 12.16
CA SER A 69 -3.28 3.84 13.11
C SER A 69 -4.39 2.82 12.78
N LYS A 70 -4.38 1.66 13.42
CA LYS A 70 -5.36 0.56 13.24
C LYS A 70 -6.83 0.98 13.25
N ARG A 71 -7.18 2.06 13.98
CA ARG A 71 -8.56 2.59 13.98
C ARG A 71 -9.00 3.26 12.67
N HIS A 72 -8.07 3.52 11.77
CA HIS A 72 -8.34 4.11 10.45
C HIS A 72 -8.50 3.06 9.34
N GLY A 73 -8.38 1.77 9.68
CA GLY A 73 -8.44 0.64 8.75
C GLY A 73 -7.15 -0.18 8.71
N ALA A 74 -6.86 -0.77 7.57
CA ALA A 74 -5.63 -1.53 7.36
C ALA A 74 -4.39 -0.65 7.59
N THR A 75 -3.46 -1.13 8.42
CA THR A 75 -2.19 -0.42 8.73
C THR A 75 -0.97 -1.30 8.57
N TYR A 76 -1.17 -2.58 8.38
CA TYR A 76 -0.10 -3.53 8.08
C TYR A 76 -0.07 -3.80 6.57
N ALA A 77 1.11 -3.84 5.98
CA ALA A 77 1.26 -4.16 4.56
C ALA A 77 0.56 -5.47 4.18
N GLN A 78 0.68 -6.49 5.03
CA GLN A 78 0.03 -7.79 4.79
C GLN A 78 -1.50 -7.67 4.67
N THR A 79 -2.15 -6.84 5.47
CA THR A 79 -3.61 -6.65 5.38
C THR A 79 -4.02 -6.10 4.01
N PHE A 80 -3.27 -5.13 3.47
CA PHE A 80 -3.52 -4.63 2.11
C PHE A 80 -3.35 -5.71 1.05
N LEU A 81 -2.32 -6.55 1.18
CA LEU A 81 -2.10 -7.67 0.26
C LEU A 81 -3.25 -8.69 0.33
N ASP A 82 -3.70 -9.02 1.54
CA ASP A 82 -4.83 -9.94 1.78
C ASP A 82 -6.17 -9.38 1.26
N GLU A 83 -6.31 -8.05 1.21
CA GLU A 83 -7.43 -7.33 0.60
C GLU A 83 -7.31 -7.25 -0.93
N GLY A 84 -6.18 -7.61 -1.52
CA GLY A 84 -5.99 -7.66 -2.97
C GLY A 84 -5.28 -6.46 -3.59
N TYR A 85 -4.61 -5.64 -2.79
CA TYR A 85 -3.67 -4.64 -3.30
C TYR A 85 -2.37 -5.31 -3.73
N LEU A 86 -1.75 -4.77 -4.78
CA LEU A 86 -0.42 -5.19 -5.23
C LEU A 86 0.67 -4.56 -4.37
N LEU A 87 1.73 -5.30 -4.09
CA LEU A 87 2.86 -4.80 -3.31
C LEU A 87 3.51 -3.59 -3.99
N GLU A 88 3.74 -3.67 -5.29
CA GLU A 88 4.31 -2.60 -6.11
C GLU A 88 3.45 -1.33 -6.09
N ALA A 89 2.13 -1.46 -6.11
CA ALA A 89 1.21 -0.33 -5.98
C ALA A 89 1.28 0.32 -4.59
N LEU A 90 1.35 -0.50 -3.55
CA LEU A 90 1.49 -0.01 -2.18
C LEU A 90 2.81 0.72 -1.98
N VAL A 91 3.93 0.18 -2.49
CA VAL A 91 5.25 0.82 -2.45
C VAL A 91 5.22 2.16 -3.20
N ASN A 92 4.67 2.19 -4.41
CA ASN A 92 4.53 3.42 -5.20
C ASN A 92 3.73 4.48 -4.43
N TYR A 93 2.56 4.12 -3.90
CA TYR A 93 1.69 5.04 -3.18
C TYR A 93 2.36 5.60 -1.90
N ILE A 94 3.01 4.74 -1.10
CA ILE A 94 3.70 5.16 0.13
C ILE A 94 4.89 6.06 -0.20
N SER A 95 5.63 5.79 -1.27
CA SER A 95 6.73 6.65 -1.71
C SER A 95 6.24 8.07 -1.99
N LEU A 96 5.15 8.22 -2.73
CA LEU A 96 4.56 9.52 -3.04
C LEU A 96 3.96 10.25 -1.81
N ALA A 97 3.67 9.52 -0.74
CA ALA A 97 3.17 10.11 0.48
C ALA A 97 4.21 11.00 1.20
N SER A 98 5.50 10.73 1.00
CA SER A 98 6.60 11.45 1.66
C SER A 98 7.69 11.96 0.71
N TRP A 99 7.57 11.71 -0.60
CA TRP A 99 8.57 12.07 -1.59
C TRP A 99 7.90 12.52 -2.90
N SER A 100 8.61 13.29 -3.72
CA SER A 100 8.17 13.76 -5.04
C SER A 100 9.27 13.56 -6.06
N SER A 101 8.91 13.06 -7.26
CA SER A 101 9.84 12.98 -8.40
C SER A 101 10.25 14.35 -8.95
N GLY A 102 9.48 15.41 -8.62
CA GLY A 102 9.68 16.77 -9.13
C GLY A 102 8.97 17.03 -10.46
N ASP A 103 8.21 16.06 -10.95
CA ASP A 103 7.29 16.15 -12.08
C ASP A 103 5.89 15.66 -11.66
N ASP A 104 4.95 15.60 -12.62
CA ASP A 104 3.56 15.17 -12.36
C ASP A 104 3.38 13.65 -12.49
N GLN A 105 4.46 12.87 -12.59
CA GLN A 105 4.38 11.42 -12.64
C GLN A 105 3.92 10.85 -11.30
N GLU A 106 2.89 10.01 -11.33
CA GLU A 106 2.33 9.38 -10.13
C GLU A 106 2.45 7.84 -10.13
N ILE A 107 2.69 7.23 -11.30
CA ILE A 107 2.84 5.78 -11.44
C ILE A 107 4.28 5.47 -11.77
N PHE A 108 4.92 4.68 -10.90
CA PHE A 108 6.32 4.31 -10.99
C PHE A 108 6.47 2.80 -10.85
N SER A 109 7.32 2.22 -11.69
CA SER A 109 7.88 0.90 -11.41
C SER A 109 8.85 0.97 -10.22
N LYS A 110 9.23 -0.17 -9.67
CA LYS A 110 10.25 -0.25 -8.62
C LYS A 110 11.59 0.31 -9.10
N GLU A 111 11.96 0.00 -10.33
CA GLU A 111 13.20 0.43 -10.97
C GLU A 111 13.23 1.95 -11.13
N GLU A 112 12.13 2.55 -11.61
CA GLU A 112 12.00 4.01 -11.72
C GLU A 112 12.05 4.70 -10.35
N LEU A 113 11.44 4.12 -9.31
CA LEU A 113 11.53 4.65 -7.95
C LEU A 113 12.98 4.65 -7.45
N ILE A 114 13.72 3.55 -7.67
CA ILE A 114 15.13 3.45 -7.27
C ILE A 114 16.00 4.47 -8.01
N GLU A 115 15.78 4.66 -9.31
CA GLU A 115 16.54 5.59 -10.14
C GLU A 115 16.28 7.06 -9.78
N LYS A 116 14.99 7.41 -9.53
CA LYS A 116 14.56 8.80 -9.31
C LYS A 116 14.66 9.25 -7.85
N PHE A 117 14.72 8.31 -6.90
CA PHE A 117 14.69 8.64 -5.48
C PHE A 117 15.93 9.44 -5.07
N THR A 118 15.69 10.58 -4.42
CA THR A 118 16.73 11.36 -3.75
C THR A 118 16.22 11.83 -2.39
N ILE A 119 17.13 11.93 -1.42
CA ILE A 119 16.82 12.35 -0.05
C ILE A 119 16.34 13.81 -0.02
N GLU A 120 16.90 14.65 -0.89
CA GLU A 120 16.61 16.09 -0.97
C GLU A 120 15.17 16.38 -1.38
N ARG A 121 14.50 15.41 -2.02
CA ARG A 121 13.10 15.52 -2.47
C ARG A 121 12.08 14.93 -1.50
N ILE A 122 12.53 14.56 -0.30
CA ILE A 122 11.62 14.14 0.76
C ILE A 122 10.80 15.36 1.21
N ASN A 123 9.49 15.23 1.22
CA ASN A 123 8.58 16.27 1.65
C ASN A 123 8.64 16.45 3.17
N ASN A 124 8.53 17.69 3.65
CA ASN A 124 8.50 18.01 5.08
C ASN A 124 7.07 18.11 5.65
N ALA A 125 6.04 18.02 4.79
CA ALA A 125 4.65 18.14 5.18
C ALA A 125 4.01 16.76 5.38
N SER A 126 3.29 16.59 6.49
CA SER A 126 2.49 15.39 6.73
C SER A 126 1.43 15.20 5.64
N CYS A 127 1.24 13.98 5.18
CA CYS A 127 0.21 13.63 4.22
C CYS A 127 -0.99 12.96 4.92
N ILE A 128 -2.19 13.12 4.33
CA ILE A 128 -3.37 12.36 4.74
C ILE A 128 -3.44 11.09 3.90
N PHE A 129 -3.58 9.93 4.56
CA PHE A 129 -3.75 8.66 3.85
C PHE A 129 -5.06 8.67 3.07
N ASP A 130 -4.96 8.52 1.76
CA ASP A 130 -6.07 8.54 0.81
C ASP A 130 -6.26 7.14 0.20
N PHE A 131 -7.30 6.43 0.67
CA PHE A 131 -7.65 5.10 0.16
C PHE A 131 -8.12 5.13 -1.29
N ASP A 132 -8.80 6.21 -1.72
CA ASP A 132 -9.29 6.32 -3.10
C ASP A 132 -8.12 6.47 -4.07
N LYS A 133 -7.11 7.27 -3.68
CA LYS A 133 -5.85 7.41 -4.44
C LYS A 133 -5.07 6.08 -4.46
N LEU A 134 -4.95 5.38 -3.33
CA LEU A 134 -4.30 4.08 -3.30
C LEU A 134 -5.02 3.08 -4.23
N LEU A 135 -6.35 3.05 -4.20
CA LEU A 135 -7.14 2.18 -5.06
C LEU A 135 -6.96 2.52 -6.56
N TRP A 136 -6.82 3.80 -6.89
CA TRP A 136 -6.52 4.24 -8.24
C TRP A 136 -5.12 3.80 -8.67
N VAL A 137 -4.09 4.05 -7.84
CA VAL A 137 -2.71 3.60 -8.11
C VAL A 137 -2.68 2.09 -8.32
N ASN A 138 -3.37 1.33 -7.46
CA ASN A 138 -3.45 -0.11 -7.56
C ASN A 138 -4.06 -0.57 -8.90
N GLY A 139 -5.16 0.05 -9.32
CA GLY A 139 -5.78 -0.23 -10.62
C GLY A 139 -4.84 0.08 -11.80
N MET A 140 -4.00 1.12 -11.69
CA MET A 140 -3.01 1.42 -12.73
C MET A 140 -1.92 0.33 -12.81
N HIS A 141 -1.41 -0.14 -11.67
CA HIS A 141 -0.46 -1.25 -11.63
C HIS A 141 -1.06 -2.57 -12.13
N ILE A 142 -2.34 -2.85 -11.79
CA ILE A 142 -3.03 -4.05 -12.30
C ILE A 142 -3.09 -4.05 -13.83
N ARG A 143 -3.39 -2.91 -14.46
CA ARG A 143 -3.54 -2.81 -15.93
C ARG A 143 -2.25 -3.08 -16.70
N VAL A 144 -1.09 -2.85 -16.10
CA VAL A 144 0.21 -3.09 -16.77
C VAL A 144 0.76 -4.50 -16.54
N LEU A 145 0.12 -5.32 -15.73
CA LEU A 145 0.49 -6.72 -15.56
C LEU A 145 0.33 -7.48 -16.90
N SER A 146 1.21 -8.42 -17.14
CA SER A 146 0.98 -9.41 -18.20
C SER A 146 -0.28 -10.23 -17.90
N THR A 147 -0.92 -10.76 -18.94
CA THR A 147 -2.10 -11.62 -18.77
C THR A 147 -1.85 -12.77 -17.81
N ASP A 148 -0.70 -13.43 -17.94
CA ASP A 148 -0.36 -14.59 -17.10
C ASP A 148 -0.10 -14.17 -15.64
N ASP A 149 0.59 -13.06 -15.40
CA ASP A 149 0.82 -12.55 -14.05
C ASP A 149 -0.50 -12.13 -13.39
N TYR A 150 -1.37 -11.44 -14.13
CA TYR A 150 -2.70 -11.09 -13.63
C TYR A 150 -3.52 -12.32 -13.25
N ILE A 151 -3.59 -13.35 -14.11
CA ILE A 151 -4.29 -14.60 -13.85
C ILE A 151 -3.75 -15.26 -12.57
N ASN A 152 -2.43 -15.38 -12.45
CA ASN A 152 -1.79 -16.00 -11.29
C ASN A 152 -2.12 -15.27 -9.98
N ARG A 153 -2.18 -13.94 -10.01
CA ARG A 153 -2.48 -13.11 -8.83
C ARG A 153 -3.97 -13.12 -8.45
N VAL A 154 -4.86 -13.23 -9.42
CA VAL A 154 -6.33 -13.27 -9.19
C VAL A 154 -6.79 -14.64 -8.73
N LYS A 155 -6.20 -15.72 -9.23
CA LYS A 155 -6.60 -17.11 -8.94
C LYS A 155 -6.84 -17.38 -7.45
N PRO A 156 -5.95 -17.02 -6.50
CA PRO A 156 -6.17 -17.27 -5.09
C PRO A 156 -7.44 -16.60 -4.53
N PHE A 157 -7.82 -15.44 -5.05
CA PHE A 157 -9.03 -14.74 -4.63
C PHE A 157 -10.30 -15.43 -5.13
N ILE A 158 -10.28 -15.97 -6.36
CA ILE A 158 -11.40 -16.73 -6.93
C ILE A 158 -11.58 -18.05 -6.16
N GLU A 159 -10.49 -18.77 -5.88
CA GLU A 159 -10.53 -20.04 -5.14
C GLU A 159 -10.96 -19.83 -3.67
N LYS A 160 -10.58 -18.71 -3.06
CA LYS A 160 -10.93 -18.36 -1.67
C LYS A 160 -12.43 -18.24 -1.44
N VAL A 161 -13.21 -17.85 -2.45
CA VAL A 161 -14.67 -17.78 -2.36
C VAL A 161 -15.35 -19.09 -2.77
N GLY A 162 -14.58 -20.15 -3.03
CA GLY A 162 -15.12 -21.49 -3.34
C GLY A 162 -15.49 -21.71 -4.81
N LEU A 163 -15.12 -20.80 -5.70
CA LEU A 163 -15.33 -20.97 -7.14
C LEU A 163 -14.28 -21.94 -7.71
N ASN A 164 -14.72 -22.86 -8.56
CA ASN A 164 -13.83 -23.79 -9.26
C ASN A 164 -13.17 -23.07 -10.43
N PHE A 165 -11.96 -22.55 -10.21
CA PHE A 165 -11.23 -21.76 -11.20
C PHE A 165 -10.86 -22.61 -12.43
N ASP A 166 -11.31 -22.15 -13.60
CA ASP A 166 -10.99 -22.71 -14.91
C ASP A 166 -10.24 -21.63 -15.70
N GLU A 167 -8.93 -21.85 -15.88
CA GLU A 167 -8.05 -20.84 -16.49
C GLU A 167 -8.41 -20.56 -17.94
N ASP A 168 -8.80 -21.59 -18.72
CA ASP A 168 -9.15 -21.41 -20.12
C ASP A 168 -10.38 -20.53 -20.29
N LYS A 169 -11.40 -20.74 -19.46
CA LYS A 169 -12.58 -19.88 -19.43
C LYS A 169 -12.23 -18.46 -19.00
N PHE A 170 -11.43 -18.32 -17.92
CA PHE A 170 -11.07 -16.99 -17.40
C PHE A 170 -10.24 -16.20 -18.42
N ARG A 171 -9.35 -16.87 -19.14
CA ARG A 171 -8.48 -16.26 -20.16
C ARG A 171 -9.26 -15.55 -21.26
N ILE A 172 -10.47 -16.01 -21.60
CA ILE A 172 -11.31 -15.40 -22.62
C ILE A 172 -11.72 -13.97 -22.22
N VAL A 173 -12.01 -13.74 -20.95
CA VAL A 173 -12.51 -12.46 -20.42
C VAL A 173 -11.44 -11.64 -19.70
N THR A 174 -10.23 -12.19 -19.54
CA THR A 174 -9.16 -11.60 -18.71
C THR A 174 -8.91 -10.14 -19.03
N LYS A 175 -8.78 -9.77 -20.31
CA LYS A 175 -8.46 -8.41 -20.71
C LYS A 175 -9.53 -7.40 -20.29
N ASP A 176 -10.81 -7.74 -20.50
CA ASP A 176 -11.93 -6.87 -20.16
C ASP A 176 -12.08 -6.72 -18.63
N ILE A 177 -11.84 -7.80 -17.90
CA ILE A 177 -11.88 -7.79 -16.43
C ILE A 177 -10.70 -7.01 -15.86
N GLN A 178 -9.49 -7.27 -16.33
CA GLN A 178 -8.25 -6.61 -15.89
C GLN A 178 -8.33 -5.08 -16.04
N GLU A 179 -8.81 -4.58 -17.17
CA GLU A 179 -8.93 -3.16 -17.45
C GLU A 179 -9.83 -2.42 -16.44
N ARG A 180 -10.87 -3.11 -15.94
CA ARG A 180 -11.84 -2.57 -14.98
C ARG A 180 -11.51 -2.89 -13.54
N THR A 181 -10.51 -3.73 -13.29
CA THR A 181 -10.11 -4.14 -11.93
C THR A 181 -9.31 -3.04 -11.26
N LYS A 182 -9.72 -2.67 -10.07
CA LYS A 182 -8.98 -1.76 -9.20
C LYS A 182 -8.35 -2.46 -8.02
N ILE A 183 -8.91 -3.59 -7.59
CA ILE A 183 -8.44 -4.44 -6.50
C ILE A 183 -8.77 -5.90 -6.82
N LEU A 184 -7.87 -6.82 -6.49
CA LEU A 184 -8.01 -8.22 -6.91
C LEU A 184 -9.18 -8.94 -6.22
N SER A 185 -9.54 -8.54 -5.00
CA SER A 185 -10.65 -9.10 -4.25
C SER A 185 -12.05 -8.87 -4.87
N ASP A 186 -12.19 -7.88 -5.77
CA ASP A 186 -13.45 -7.61 -6.46
C ASP A 186 -13.69 -8.55 -7.66
N VAL A 187 -12.63 -9.24 -8.12
CA VAL A 187 -12.70 -10.05 -9.34
C VAL A 187 -13.66 -11.24 -9.20
N PRO A 188 -13.67 -11.99 -8.08
CA PRO A 188 -14.58 -13.13 -7.94
C PRO A 188 -16.03 -12.80 -8.22
N GLU A 189 -16.55 -11.68 -7.68
CA GLU A 189 -17.92 -11.23 -7.89
C GLU A 189 -18.21 -10.89 -9.36
N ARG A 190 -17.19 -10.40 -10.08
CA ARG A 190 -17.32 -10.01 -11.50
C ARG A 190 -17.32 -11.20 -12.46
N VAL A 191 -16.81 -12.36 -12.02
CA VAL A 191 -16.59 -13.53 -12.86
C VAL A 191 -17.32 -14.79 -12.37
N ASP A 192 -18.14 -14.69 -11.35
CA ASP A 192 -18.86 -15.83 -10.79
C ASP A 192 -19.71 -16.55 -11.86
N PHE A 193 -20.28 -15.78 -12.81
CA PHE A 193 -21.06 -16.30 -13.93
C PHE A 193 -20.28 -17.24 -14.85
N LEU A 194 -18.93 -17.20 -14.84
CA LEU A 194 -18.09 -18.10 -15.64
C LEU A 194 -17.97 -19.49 -14.99
N PHE A 195 -18.10 -19.56 -13.67
CA PHE A 195 -17.78 -20.76 -12.89
C PHE A 195 -19.01 -21.37 -12.22
N ASN A 196 -20.10 -20.59 -12.05
CA ASN A 196 -21.35 -21.06 -11.51
C ASN A 196 -22.30 -21.49 -12.63
N ASN A 197 -22.89 -22.68 -12.49
CA ASN A 197 -23.93 -23.16 -13.41
C ASN A 197 -25.29 -22.51 -13.15
N GLU A 198 -25.50 -21.93 -11.97
CA GLU A 198 -26.72 -21.22 -11.61
C GLU A 198 -26.50 -19.71 -11.68
N ILE A 199 -26.97 -19.08 -12.73
CA ILE A 199 -26.92 -17.62 -12.87
C ILE A 199 -28.11 -17.03 -12.13
N THR A 200 -27.88 -16.46 -10.97
CA THR A 200 -28.87 -15.63 -10.26
C THR A 200 -28.99 -14.30 -11.00
N ARG A 201 -30.05 -14.16 -11.82
CA ARG A 201 -30.29 -12.89 -12.52
C ARG A 201 -30.98 -11.92 -11.57
N ASP A 202 -30.29 -10.87 -11.13
CA ASP A 202 -30.96 -9.72 -10.53
C ASP A 202 -31.68 -8.90 -11.63
N ILE A 203 -32.90 -9.27 -11.92
CA ILE A 203 -33.73 -8.59 -12.92
C ILE A 203 -33.91 -7.10 -12.55
N SER A 204 -33.81 -6.73 -11.27
CA SER A 204 -33.98 -5.35 -10.82
C SER A 204 -32.85 -4.43 -11.30
N SER A 205 -31.64 -4.96 -11.49
CA SER A 205 -30.48 -4.21 -12.00
C SER A 205 -30.55 -3.90 -13.50
N MET A 206 -31.37 -4.61 -14.24
CA MET A 206 -31.58 -4.41 -15.68
C MET A 206 -32.48 -3.21 -16.02
N PHE A 207 -33.20 -2.68 -15.02
CA PHE A 207 -34.10 -1.56 -15.24
C PHE A 207 -33.44 -0.24 -14.86
N LYS A 208 -33.27 0.67 -15.83
CA LYS A 208 -32.97 2.07 -15.54
C LYS A 208 -34.06 2.69 -14.68
N LYS A 209 -33.70 3.53 -13.69
CA LYS A 209 -34.66 4.30 -12.90
C LYS A 209 -35.70 4.97 -13.82
N GLY A 210 -37.00 4.61 -13.68
CA GLY A 210 -38.12 5.20 -14.43
C GLY A 210 -38.74 4.31 -15.50
N ILE A 211 -38.31 3.05 -15.66
CA ILE A 211 -38.97 2.09 -16.57
C ILE A 211 -39.92 1.23 -15.75
N ASP A 212 -41.19 1.20 -16.19
CA ASP A 212 -42.26 0.41 -15.56
C ASP A 212 -42.00 -1.10 -15.79
N LYS A 213 -41.82 -1.83 -14.69
CA LYS A 213 -41.43 -3.25 -14.70
C LYS A 213 -42.46 -4.13 -15.48
N GLU A 214 -43.75 -3.75 -15.48
CA GLU A 214 -44.77 -4.50 -16.14
C GLU A 214 -44.75 -4.42 -17.67
N LYS A 215 -44.12 -3.38 -18.23
CA LYS A 215 -43.99 -3.19 -19.68
C LYS A 215 -42.84 -3.93 -20.35
N VAL A 216 -41.88 -4.44 -19.58
CA VAL A 216 -40.68 -5.08 -20.15
C VAL A 216 -40.77 -6.61 -20.16
N ILE A 217 -41.72 -7.20 -19.43
CA ILE A 217 -41.97 -8.66 -19.38
C ILE A 217 -42.78 -9.17 -20.59
N LEU A 218 -43.24 -8.28 -21.45
CA LEU A 218 -44.16 -8.59 -22.58
C LEU A 218 -43.46 -8.56 -23.97
N VAL A 219 -42.13 -8.69 -24.04
CA VAL A 219 -41.39 -8.84 -25.32
C VAL A 219 -40.57 -10.10 -25.33
#